data_e5e84b27c345c96335acc71a42d6cecc
#
_entry.id   e5e84b27c345c96335acc71a42d6cecc
#
_cell.length_a   1.000
_cell.length_b   1.000
_cell.length_c   1.000
_cell.angle_alpha   90.00
_cell.angle_beta   90.00
_cell.angle_gamma   90.00
#
_symmetry.space_group_name_H-M   'P 1'
#
loop_
_entity.id
_entity.type
_entity.pdbx_description
1 polymer ?
#
loop_
_entity_poly.entity_id
_entity_poly.type
_entity_poly.pdbx_seq_one_letter_code
_entity_poly.pdbx_strand_id
1 'polypeptide(L)'
;MANDWDFSDQGRKRQSHRMKSLADFEKESGRIVICDFICPTREARKIFDADFTIWMDTIKESNYKDTDSIFEEPQNINLRISEWNQYNPKEVAKLIRNV
;
A
#
# COMPACT_ATOMS: atom_id res chain seq x y z
N MET A 1 -10.64 17.34 -4.33
CA MET A 1 -9.76 17.68 -3.27
C MET A 1 -9.60 16.58 -2.22
N ALA A 2 -8.59 16.73 -1.43
CA ALA A 2 -8.19 15.69 -0.49
C ALA A 2 -9.18 15.41 0.63
N ASN A 3 -10.21 16.19 0.82
CA ASN A 3 -11.23 15.93 1.83
C ASN A 3 -12.33 14.96 1.36
N ASP A 4 -12.11 14.32 0.23
CA ASP A 4 -13.02 13.33 -0.30
C ASP A 4 -12.71 11.96 0.33
N TRP A 5 -12.97 11.82 1.61
CA TRP A 5 -12.76 10.58 2.34
C TRP A 5 -13.99 9.69 2.19
N ASP A 6 -13.95 8.82 1.21
CA ASP A 6 -15.00 7.85 0.94
C ASP A 6 -14.44 6.45 1.17
N PHE A 7 -14.92 5.79 2.21
CA PHE A 7 -14.52 4.44 2.56
C PHE A 7 -15.38 3.37 1.91
N SER A 8 -16.27 3.75 0.98
CA SER A 8 -16.99 2.78 0.18
C SER A 8 -16.02 2.04 -0.75
N ASP A 9 -16.47 0.94 -1.33
CA ASP A 9 -15.67 0.17 -2.27
C ASP A 9 -15.21 1.04 -3.45
N GLN A 10 -16.11 1.85 -4.01
CA GLN A 10 -15.76 2.75 -5.10
C GLN A 10 -14.79 3.86 -4.66
N GLY A 11 -14.97 4.38 -3.45
CA GLY A 11 -14.07 5.40 -2.93
C GLY A 11 -12.66 4.86 -2.75
N ARG A 12 -12.53 3.63 -2.30
CA ARG A 12 -11.22 2.98 -2.15
C ARG A 12 -10.57 2.69 -3.50
N LYS A 13 -11.34 2.33 -4.50
CA LYS A 13 -10.84 2.17 -5.87
C LYS A 13 -10.36 3.51 -6.45
N ARG A 14 -11.14 4.57 -6.23
CA ARG A 14 -10.73 5.93 -6.64
C ARG A 14 -9.41 6.33 -6.01
N GLN A 15 -9.24 6.02 -4.72
CA GLN A 15 -8.00 6.31 -4.02
C GLN A 15 -6.82 5.56 -4.65
N SER A 16 -7.00 4.29 -4.99
CA SER A 16 -5.96 3.51 -5.65
C SER A 16 -5.59 4.09 -7.01
N HIS A 17 -6.56 4.50 -7.81
CA HIS A 17 -6.30 5.15 -9.09
C HIS A 17 -5.55 6.47 -8.91
N ARG A 18 -5.96 7.27 -7.92
CA ARG A 18 -5.33 8.55 -7.62
C ARG A 18 -3.87 8.37 -7.22
N MET A 19 -3.62 7.44 -6.31
CA MET A 19 -2.26 7.12 -5.85
C MET A 19 -1.42 6.57 -7.00
N LYS A 20 -2.00 5.75 -7.86
CA LYS A 20 -1.32 5.22 -9.03
C LYS A 20 -0.88 6.32 -9.98
N SER A 21 -1.77 7.25 -10.27
CA SER A 21 -1.46 8.37 -11.17
C SER A 21 -0.32 9.23 -10.65
N LEU A 22 -0.33 9.53 -9.35
CA LEU A 22 0.73 10.31 -8.72
C LEU A 22 2.05 9.56 -8.75
N ALA A 23 2.03 8.26 -8.44
CA ALA A 23 3.22 7.43 -8.43
C ALA A 23 3.84 7.35 -9.84
N ASP A 24 3.03 7.11 -10.86
CA ASP A 24 3.52 7.02 -12.23
C ASP A 24 4.15 8.32 -12.69
N PHE A 25 3.54 9.44 -12.36
CA PHE A 25 4.08 10.76 -12.70
C PHE A 25 5.48 10.95 -12.11
N GLU A 26 5.65 10.62 -10.84
CA GLU A 26 6.95 10.76 -10.16
C GLU A 26 7.97 9.76 -10.68
N LYS A 27 7.56 8.55 -11.01
CA LYS A 27 8.45 7.54 -11.57
C LYS A 27 9.00 7.96 -12.94
N GLU A 28 8.21 8.64 -13.74
CA GLU A 28 8.68 9.16 -15.04
C GLU A 28 9.81 10.16 -14.87
N SER A 29 9.88 10.82 -13.72
CA SER A 29 10.98 11.72 -13.38
C SER A 29 12.21 11.00 -12.82
N GLY A 30 12.22 9.67 -12.81
CA GLY A 30 13.32 8.87 -12.31
C GLY A 30 13.37 8.74 -10.79
N ARG A 31 12.28 8.97 -10.11
CA ARG A 31 12.20 8.91 -8.64
C ARG A 31 11.69 7.57 -8.15
N ILE A 32 12.14 7.19 -6.95
CA ILE A 32 11.55 6.09 -6.20
C ILE A 32 10.36 6.68 -5.44
N VAL A 33 9.19 6.06 -5.58
CA VAL A 33 7.97 6.56 -4.96
C VAL A 33 7.50 5.58 -3.90
N ILE A 34 7.26 6.10 -2.70
CA ILE A 34 6.72 5.31 -1.60
C ILE A 34 5.29 5.79 -1.35
N CYS A 35 4.35 4.85 -1.46
CA CYS A 35 2.94 5.12 -1.18
C CYS A 35 2.51 4.32 0.04
N ASP A 36 2.06 5.04 1.05
CA ASP A 36 1.60 4.45 2.30
C ASP A 36 0.13 4.78 2.47
N PHE A 37 -0.71 3.79 2.26
CA PHE A 37 -2.15 3.98 2.41
C PHE A 37 -2.83 2.64 2.71
N ILE A 38 -4.01 2.72 3.30
CA ILE A 38 -4.81 1.53 3.58
C ILE A 38 -5.42 1.08 2.27
N CYS A 39 -5.07 -0.10 1.83
CA CYS A 39 -5.54 -0.67 0.59
C CYS A 39 -6.04 -2.07 0.91
N PRO A 40 -7.25 -2.19 1.50
CA PRO A 40 -7.65 -3.42 2.17
C PRO A 40 -8.07 -4.55 1.23
N THR A 41 -8.41 -4.26 -0.02
CA THR A 41 -8.89 -5.29 -0.94
C THR A 41 -7.84 -5.63 -1.99
N ARG A 42 -7.89 -6.86 -2.47
CA ARG A 42 -7.01 -7.32 -3.56
C ARG A 42 -7.27 -6.54 -4.83
N GLU A 43 -8.52 -6.21 -5.10
CA GLU A 43 -8.88 -5.44 -6.29
C GLU A 43 -8.24 -4.05 -6.26
N ALA A 44 -8.31 -3.35 -5.15
CA ALA A 44 -7.72 -2.03 -5.01
C ALA A 44 -6.19 -2.09 -5.17
N ARG A 45 -5.54 -3.12 -4.62
CA ARG A 45 -4.10 -3.33 -4.78
C ARG A 45 -3.73 -3.62 -6.22
N LYS A 46 -4.57 -4.37 -6.93
CA LYS A 46 -4.36 -4.66 -8.35
C LYS A 46 -4.46 -3.40 -9.19
N ILE A 47 -5.38 -2.49 -8.85
CA ILE A 47 -5.50 -1.20 -9.51
C ILE A 47 -4.23 -0.38 -9.31
N PHE A 48 -3.70 -0.34 -8.08
CA PHE A 48 -2.46 0.39 -7.79
C PHE A 48 -1.26 -0.24 -8.50
N ASP A 49 -1.15 -1.56 -8.49
CA ASP A 49 -0.13 -2.34 -9.20
C ASP A 49 1.29 -1.89 -8.85
N ALA A 50 1.67 -2.07 -7.59
CA ALA A 50 2.99 -1.67 -7.10
C ALA A 50 4.10 -2.53 -7.70
N ASP A 51 5.26 -1.93 -7.92
CA ASP A 51 6.47 -2.66 -8.33
C ASP A 51 7.05 -3.47 -7.17
N PHE A 52 6.87 -2.98 -5.94
CA PHE A 52 7.34 -3.64 -4.73
C PHE A 52 6.31 -3.41 -3.63
N THR A 53 5.82 -4.47 -3.02
CA THR A 53 4.79 -4.39 -2.00
C THR A 53 5.33 -4.85 -0.66
N ILE A 54 5.18 -4.00 0.34
CA ILE A 54 5.49 -4.31 1.74
C ILE A 54 4.18 -4.37 2.51
N TRP A 55 3.93 -5.51 3.14
CA TRP A 55 2.78 -5.66 4.01
C TRP A 55 3.20 -5.39 5.46
N MET A 56 2.75 -4.26 5.99
CA MET A 56 2.97 -3.91 7.39
C MET A 56 1.88 -4.58 8.24
N ASP A 57 2.16 -5.78 8.73
CA ASP A 57 1.23 -6.59 9.49
C ASP A 57 1.60 -6.59 10.98
N THR A 58 1.76 -5.37 11.52
CA THR A 58 2.18 -5.17 12.90
C THR A 58 1.02 -4.92 13.86
N ILE A 59 -0.16 -4.60 13.31
CA ILE A 59 -1.37 -4.32 14.08
C ILE A 59 -2.44 -5.30 13.60
N LYS A 60 -3.00 -6.07 14.53
CA LYS A 60 -4.02 -7.07 14.19
C LYS A 60 -5.40 -6.47 14.04
N GLU A 61 -5.63 -5.32 14.67
CA GLU A 61 -6.91 -4.63 14.64
C GLU A 61 -6.66 -3.13 14.59
N SER A 62 -7.25 -2.47 13.61
CA SER A 62 -7.09 -1.02 13.45
C SER A 62 -8.22 -0.28 14.16
N ASN A 63 -8.13 1.06 14.18
CA ASN A 63 -9.21 1.92 14.68
C ASN A 63 -10.38 2.02 13.69
N TYR A 64 -10.25 1.39 12.52
CA TYR A 64 -11.23 1.47 11.44
C TYR A 64 -11.87 0.10 11.24
N LYS A 65 -12.91 -0.18 12.03
CA LYS A 65 -13.59 -1.48 12.00
C LYS A 65 -14.17 -1.83 10.63
N ASP A 66 -14.65 -0.85 9.89
CA ASP A 66 -15.17 -1.08 8.54
C ASP A 66 -14.07 -1.57 7.63
N THR A 67 -12.87 -1.03 7.78
CA THR A 67 -11.70 -1.46 7.01
C THR A 67 -11.29 -2.87 7.42
N ASP A 68 -11.28 -3.17 8.72
CA ASP A 68 -10.91 -4.49 9.22
C ASP A 68 -11.83 -5.57 8.69
N SER A 69 -13.13 -5.28 8.56
CA SER A 69 -14.12 -6.26 8.12
C SER A 69 -13.98 -6.62 6.64
N ILE A 70 -13.40 -5.75 5.82
CA ILE A 70 -13.25 -5.99 4.39
C ILE A 70 -11.80 -6.29 4.00
N PHE A 71 -10.90 -6.32 4.97
CA PHE A 71 -9.48 -6.57 4.69
C PHE A 71 -9.27 -7.97 4.12
N GLU A 72 -8.60 -8.04 2.99
CA GLU A 72 -8.19 -9.28 2.35
C GLU A 72 -6.67 -9.40 2.43
N GLU A 73 -6.18 -10.53 2.93
CA GLU A 73 -4.74 -10.72 3.05
C GLU A 73 -4.05 -10.62 1.70
N PRO A 74 -2.92 -9.88 1.61
CA PRO A 74 -2.14 -9.82 0.38
C PRO A 74 -1.57 -11.19 0.02
N GLN A 75 -1.58 -11.54 -1.25
CA GLN A 75 -1.02 -12.80 -1.73
C GLN A 75 0.33 -12.61 -2.41
N ASN A 76 0.46 -11.56 -3.20
CA ASN A 76 1.66 -11.30 -3.99
C ASN A 76 2.43 -10.14 -3.38
N ILE A 77 3.15 -10.44 -2.30
CA ILE A 77 3.95 -9.43 -1.60
C ILE A 77 5.44 -9.77 -1.71
N ASN A 78 6.26 -8.74 -1.60
CA ASN A 78 7.71 -8.88 -1.63
C ASN A 78 8.29 -9.00 -0.22
N LEU A 79 7.62 -8.39 0.75
CA LEU A 79 8.08 -8.39 2.13
C LEU A 79 6.89 -8.26 3.08
N ARG A 80 6.91 -9.05 4.15
CA ARG A 80 5.93 -8.96 5.24
C ARG A 80 6.68 -8.61 6.51
N ILE A 81 6.23 -7.56 7.20
CA ILE A 81 6.76 -7.18 8.51
C ILE A 81 5.63 -7.37 9.52
N SER A 82 5.74 -8.42 10.35
CA SER A 82 4.73 -8.77 11.34
C SER A 82 5.08 -8.31 12.74
N GLU A 83 6.34 -7.92 12.97
CA GLU A 83 6.82 -7.40 14.24
C GLU A 83 7.80 -6.27 13.97
N TRP A 84 7.79 -5.25 14.83
CA TRP A 84 8.66 -4.09 14.63
C TRP A 84 10.14 -4.41 14.68
N ASN A 85 10.54 -5.46 15.39
CA ASN A 85 11.94 -5.88 15.45
C ASN A 85 12.44 -6.48 14.14
N GLN A 86 11.55 -6.81 13.20
CA GLN A 86 11.91 -7.27 11.86
C GLN A 86 12.22 -6.12 10.92
N TYR A 87 11.86 -4.90 11.30
CA TYR A 87 12.03 -3.75 10.44
C TYR A 87 13.46 -3.24 10.50
N ASN A 88 14.17 -3.35 9.39
CA ASN A 88 15.50 -2.80 9.21
C ASN A 88 15.49 -1.93 7.95
N PRO A 89 15.49 -0.60 8.10
CA PRO A 89 15.39 0.29 6.94
C PRO A 89 16.48 0.09 5.89
N LYS A 90 17.71 -0.23 6.31
CA LYS A 90 18.82 -0.45 5.39
C LYS A 90 18.59 -1.69 4.54
N GLU A 91 18.12 -2.77 5.14
CA GLU A 91 17.83 -4.01 4.42
C GLU A 91 16.64 -3.82 3.46
N VAL A 92 15.60 -3.12 3.89
CA VAL A 92 14.46 -2.83 3.03
C VAL A 92 14.90 -1.99 1.84
N ALA A 93 15.73 -0.98 2.06
CA ALA A 93 16.24 -0.13 0.98
C ALA A 93 17.05 -0.93 -0.05
N LYS A 94 17.84 -1.90 0.39
CA LYS A 94 18.58 -2.78 -0.51
C LYS A 94 17.65 -3.61 -1.38
N LEU A 95 16.60 -4.16 -0.80
CA LEU A 95 15.61 -4.94 -1.53
C LEU A 95 14.92 -4.10 -2.61
N ILE A 96 14.56 -2.87 -2.29
CA ILE A 96 13.91 -1.97 -3.22
C ILE A 96 14.82 -1.60 -4.37
N ARG A 97 16.11 -1.36 -4.11
CA ARG A 97 17.08 -1.00 -5.13
C ARG A 97 17.32 -2.09 -6.17
N ASN A 98 17.03 -3.33 -5.83
CA ASN A 98 17.24 -4.47 -6.71
C ASN A 98 16.01 -4.80 -7.58
N VAL A 99 14.98 -3.98 -7.49
CA VAL A 99 13.75 -4.17 -8.28
C VAL A 99 13.88 -3.56 -9.67
#